data_9b75180814ca16912df4534d30283231
#
_entry.id   9b75180814ca16912df4534d30283231
#
_cell.length_a   1.000
_cell.length_b   1.000
_cell.length_c   1.000
_cell.angle_alpha   90.00
_cell.angle_beta   90.00
_cell.angle_gamma   90.00
#
_symmetry.space_group_name_H-M   'P 1'
#
loop_
_entity.id
_entity.type
_entity.pdbx_description
1 polymer ?
#
loop_
_entity_poly.entity_id
_entity_poly.type
_entity_poly.pdbx_seq_one_letter_code
_entity_poly.pdbx_strand_id
1 'polypeptide(L)'
;MPLNSLSPITDIIADIKTGKMVILVDDENRENEGDFVIAAEFITAEHINFMAKHGRGLICLTLTEARCKQLNLPPMVIKNDSRLGTNFTVSIEAASGVTTGISAADRATTIQAAVAKDASAKSVVSPGHIFPLAAVNGGVLVRAGHTEAGSDLAALAGFEPASVICEILKDDGEMARLPDLVEIAKQHGIKIGTIADLIHYRSENEKLIERAAERMVVTPCGEMRMVAYRDKIANETHLALVKGKPTADSECLVRVHEPLSVFDLLDSSSCTHSWNALNAMQAIANAECGVMILLHHTESGDDVITRILGADEPIRYNQELRTYGIGSQILLDLGVRKMRLLATPRKMPSMMGFGLEITGYYEAS
;
A
#
# COMPACT_ATOMS: atom_id res chain seq x y z
N MET A 1 -5.33 2.74 25.81
CA MET A 1 -5.04 4.18 25.62
C MET A 1 -6.21 4.82 24.92
N PRO A 2 -6.63 6.03 25.22
CA PRO A 2 -7.80 6.60 24.58
C PRO A 2 -7.53 6.78 23.08
N LEU A 3 -8.40 6.24 22.24
CA LEU A 3 -8.50 6.46 20.79
C LEU A 3 -8.58 7.95 20.37
N ASN A 4 -8.67 8.86 21.33
CA ASN A 4 -8.81 10.30 21.14
C ASN A 4 -7.50 11.04 20.76
N SER A 5 -6.38 10.35 20.58
CA SER A 5 -5.11 11.00 20.18
C SER A 5 -4.86 10.98 18.68
N LEU A 6 -5.55 10.14 17.92
CA LEU A 6 -5.47 10.07 16.46
C LEU A 6 -6.54 10.98 15.85
N SER A 7 -6.17 11.66 14.78
CA SER A 7 -7.07 12.53 14.02
C SER A 7 -7.71 11.77 12.87
N PRO A 8 -8.99 12.03 12.53
CA PRO A 8 -9.61 11.49 11.34
C PRO A 8 -8.79 11.83 10.09
N ILE A 9 -8.75 10.91 9.12
CA ILE A 9 -7.94 11.11 7.90
C ILE A 9 -8.37 12.32 7.09
N THR A 10 -9.65 12.69 7.14
CA THR A 10 -10.19 13.91 6.53
C THR A 10 -9.55 15.19 7.10
N ASP A 11 -9.26 15.19 8.40
CA ASP A 11 -8.59 16.30 9.07
C ASP A 11 -7.10 16.36 8.72
N ILE A 12 -6.46 15.20 8.53
CA ILE A 12 -5.08 15.09 8.04
C ILE A 12 -4.99 15.66 6.61
N ILE A 13 -5.90 15.25 5.71
CA ILE A 13 -5.97 15.78 4.35
C ILE A 13 -6.20 17.29 4.35
N ALA A 14 -7.08 17.81 5.24
CA ALA A 14 -7.36 19.23 5.36
C ALA A 14 -6.13 20.03 5.84
N ASP A 15 -5.33 19.49 6.75
CA ASP A 15 -4.09 20.11 7.21
C ASP A 15 -3.03 20.12 6.09
N ILE A 16 -2.82 19.02 5.38
CA ILE A 16 -1.95 18.96 4.19
C ILE A 16 -2.40 20.01 3.15
N LYS A 17 -3.71 20.12 2.90
CA LYS A 17 -4.28 21.10 1.96
C LYS A 17 -3.98 22.56 2.31
N THR A 18 -3.77 22.84 3.58
CA THR A 18 -3.41 24.18 4.06
C THR A 18 -1.90 24.38 4.27
N GLY A 19 -1.08 23.45 3.79
CA GLY A 19 0.38 23.51 3.88
C GLY A 19 0.94 23.18 5.26
N LYS A 20 0.15 22.54 6.13
CA LYS A 20 0.61 22.12 7.45
C LYS A 20 1.27 20.75 7.40
N MET A 21 2.25 20.58 8.26
CA MET A 21 2.89 19.31 8.55
C MET A 21 1.97 18.44 9.41
N VAL A 22 1.97 17.12 9.16
CA VAL A 22 1.27 16.12 9.96
C VAL A 22 2.25 15.02 10.37
N ILE A 23 1.84 14.15 11.30
CA ILE A 23 2.53 12.90 11.60
C ILE A 23 1.67 11.77 11.04
N LEU A 24 2.29 10.85 10.29
CA LEU A 24 1.69 9.58 9.90
C LEU A 24 2.38 8.45 10.63
N VAL A 25 1.60 7.47 11.07
CA VAL A 25 2.11 6.22 11.64
C VAL A 25 1.69 5.04 10.79
N ASP A 26 2.59 4.07 10.65
CA ASP A 26 2.33 2.81 9.98
C ASP A 26 1.91 1.69 10.97
N ASP A 27 1.69 0.48 10.44
CA ASP A 27 1.26 -0.67 11.23
C ASP A 27 2.38 -1.18 12.15
N GLU A 28 2.01 -1.62 13.38
CA GLU A 28 2.93 -2.18 14.37
C GLU A 28 3.70 -3.41 13.85
N ASN A 29 3.15 -4.12 12.86
CA ASN A 29 3.79 -5.30 12.27
C ASN A 29 4.66 -4.95 11.05
N ARG A 30 4.70 -3.67 10.60
CA ARG A 30 5.53 -3.20 9.51
C ARG A 30 6.83 -2.56 10.04
N GLU A 31 6.92 -1.26 10.15
CA GLU A 31 8.05 -0.51 10.72
C GLU A 31 7.75 -0.09 12.15
N ASN A 32 6.46 0.12 12.45
CA ASN A 32 5.96 0.66 13.71
C ASN A 32 6.60 2.02 14.03
N GLU A 33 6.65 2.90 13.02
CA GLU A 33 7.30 4.19 13.05
C GLU A 33 6.32 5.33 12.74
N GLY A 34 6.76 6.55 12.94
CA GLY A 34 6.04 7.74 12.56
C GLY A 34 6.93 8.72 11.84
N ASP A 35 6.41 9.30 10.74
CA ASP A 35 7.10 10.31 9.96
C ASP A 35 6.38 11.65 10.05
N PHE A 36 7.15 12.74 10.08
CA PHE A 36 6.65 14.04 9.66
C PHE A 36 6.39 14.02 8.16
N VAL A 37 5.23 14.52 7.75
CA VAL A 37 4.80 14.57 6.35
C VAL A 37 4.26 15.96 6.02
N ILE A 38 4.70 16.54 4.89
CA ILE A 38 4.17 17.78 4.33
C ILE A 38 4.16 17.70 2.81
N ALA A 39 3.14 18.28 2.14
CA ALA A 39 3.16 18.36 0.68
C ALA A 39 4.39 19.16 0.21
N ALA A 40 5.11 18.62 -0.79
CA ALA A 40 6.39 19.17 -1.22
C ALA A 40 6.30 20.60 -1.77
N GLU A 41 5.14 21.00 -2.30
CA GLU A 41 4.91 22.36 -2.79
C GLU A 41 4.99 23.44 -1.68
N PHE A 42 4.74 23.05 -0.42
CA PHE A 42 4.78 23.98 0.74
C PHE A 42 6.10 23.94 1.50
N ILE A 43 7.06 23.16 1.07
CA ILE A 43 8.32 23.02 1.80
C ILE A 43 9.06 24.36 1.89
N THR A 44 9.56 24.71 3.06
CA THR A 44 10.40 25.88 3.32
C THR A 44 11.64 25.48 4.11
N ALA A 45 12.59 26.40 4.23
CA ALA A 45 13.78 26.19 5.08
C ALA A 45 13.40 25.91 6.55
N GLU A 46 12.34 26.54 7.05
CA GLU A 46 11.84 26.33 8.40
C GLU A 46 11.31 24.91 8.59
N HIS A 47 10.58 24.38 7.62
CA HIS A 47 10.10 22.99 7.65
C HIS A 47 11.25 21.99 7.64
N ILE A 48 12.24 22.18 6.78
CA ILE A 48 13.46 21.34 6.74
C ILE A 48 14.21 21.40 8.06
N ASN A 49 14.39 22.62 8.61
CA ASN A 49 15.05 22.79 9.90
C ASN A 49 14.26 22.12 11.03
N PHE A 50 12.93 22.21 11.01
CA PHE A 50 12.06 21.53 11.97
C PHE A 50 12.23 20.01 11.90
N MET A 51 12.16 19.42 10.71
CA MET A 51 12.35 17.99 10.49
C MET A 51 13.74 17.53 10.96
N ALA A 52 14.79 18.26 10.58
CA ALA A 52 16.16 17.95 10.99
C ALA A 52 16.36 18.00 12.50
N LYS A 53 15.72 18.98 13.19
CA LYS A 53 15.86 19.19 14.64
C LYS A 53 14.99 18.24 15.46
N HIS A 54 13.75 18.00 15.03
CA HIS A 54 12.74 17.29 15.82
C HIS A 54 12.45 15.88 15.28
N GLY A 55 12.65 15.62 13.98
CA GLY A 55 12.57 14.30 13.39
C GLY A 55 13.89 13.53 13.54
N ARG A 56 14.99 14.13 13.13
CA ARG A 56 16.36 13.56 13.15
C ARG A 56 16.55 12.41 12.17
N GLY A 57 15.50 12.01 11.46
CA GLY A 57 15.52 11.00 10.41
C GLY A 57 16.11 11.52 9.11
N LEU A 58 16.05 10.69 8.08
CA LEU A 58 16.49 11.05 6.73
C LEU A 58 15.38 11.88 6.04
N ILE A 59 15.70 13.12 5.65
CA ILE A 59 14.73 13.93 4.90
C ILE A 59 14.67 13.44 3.47
N CYS A 60 13.53 12.83 3.11
CA CYS A 60 13.27 12.23 1.82
C CYS A 60 12.18 12.99 1.06
N LEU A 61 12.25 12.92 -0.28
CA LEU A 61 11.26 13.49 -1.18
C LEU A 61 10.51 12.34 -1.88
N THR A 62 9.22 12.16 -1.58
CA THR A 62 8.42 11.17 -2.29
C THR A 62 7.98 11.71 -3.64
N LEU A 63 8.15 10.91 -4.69
CA LEU A 63 7.80 11.28 -6.06
C LEU A 63 7.10 10.11 -6.74
N THR A 64 6.23 10.40 -7.71
CA THR A 64 5.70 9.36 -8.59
C THR A 64 6.79 8.82 -9.51
N GLU A 65 6.64 7.57 -9.99
CA GLU A 65 7.53 7.02 -11.02
C GLU A 65 7.59 7.90 -12.28
N ALA A 66 6.48 8.51 -12.65
CA ALA A 66 6.42 9.43 -13.80
C ALA A 66 7.31 10.65 -13.57
N ARG A 67 7.27 11.24 -12.37
CA ARG A 67 8.12 12.38 -12.00
C ARG A 67 9.59 11.97 -11.93
N CYS A 68 9.90 10.80 -11.38
CA CYS A 68 11.28 10.28 -11.39
C CYS A 68 11.81 10.12 -12.83
N LYS A 69 11.02 9.61 -13.76
CA LYS A 69 11.37 9.52 -15.18
C LYS A 69 11.55 10.90 -15.81
N GLN A 70 10.67 11.86 -15.53
CA GLN A 70 10.76 13.24 -16.02
C GLN A 70 12.06 13.94 -15.59
N LEU A 71 12.50 13.70 -14.36
CA LEU A 71 13.75 14.22 -13.79
C LEU A 71 14.97 13.36 -14.15
N ASN A 72 14.79 12.25 -14.87
CA ASN A 72 15.84 11.27 -15.20
C ASN A 72 16.56 10.72 -13.96
N LEU A 73 15.81 10.33 -12.94
CA LEU A 73 16.32 9.75 -11.69
C LEU A 73 16.31 8.22 -11.77
N PRO A 74 17.46 7.58 -12.00
CA PRO A 74 17.54 6.12 -11.93
C PRO A 74 17.46 5.63 -10.48
N PRO A 75 17.12 4.34 -10.25
CA PRO A 75 17.27 3.71 -8.95
C PRO A 75 18.69 3.89 -8.40
N MET A 76 18.80 4.06 -7.10
CA MET A 76 20.10 4.20 -6.41
C MET A 76 20.98 2.96 -6.57
N VAL A 77 20.36 1.79 -6.69
CA VAL A 77 21.02 0.48 -6.87
C VAL A 77 20.33 -0.32 -7.97
N ILE A 78 21.10 -1.17 -8.66
CA ILE A 78 20.58 -2.08 -9.69
C ILE A 78 19.72 -3.19 -9.04
N LYS A 79 20.18 -3.73 -7.88
CA LYS A 79 19.47 -4.74 -7.11
C LYS A 79 19.18 -4.17 -5.73
N ASN A 80 17.91 -4.10 -5.38
CA ASN A 80 17.48 -3.63 -4.06
C ASN A 80 17.35 -4.82 -3.10
N ASP A 81 18.32 -4.94 -2.20
CA ASP A 81 18.36 -5.98 -1.16
C ASP A 81 17.83 -5.48 0.20
N SER A 82 17.22 -4.26 0.25
CA SER A 82 16.65 -3.74 1.50
C SER A 82 15.42 -4.55 1.93
N ARG A 83 15.31 -4.80 3.23
CA ARG A 83 14.25 -5.66 3.83
C ARG A 83 12.84 -5.24 3.43
N LEU A 84 12.59 -3.94 3.30
CA LEU A 84 11.28 -3.38 3.00
C LEU A 84 11.16 -2.89 1.55
N GLY A 85 12.19 -3.06 0.74
CA GLY A 85 12.17 -2.71 -0.67
C GLY A 85 11.97 -1.23 -0.95
N THR A 86 12.45 -0.32 -0.08
CA THR A 86 12.29 1.13 -0.27
C THR A 86 12.98 1.57 -1.55
N ASN A 87 12.22 2.19 -2.46
CA ASN A 87 12.66 2.53 -3.80
C ASN A 87 13.43 3.86 -3.84
N PHE A 88 14.64 3.87 -3.26
CA PHE A 88 15.54 5.01 -3.39
C PHE A 88 15.96 5.23 -4.83
N THR A 89 15.92 6.49 -5.27
CA THR A 89 16.64 6.93 -6.48
C THR A 89 17.98 7.54 -6.08
N VAL A 90 18.80 7.92 -7.09
CA VAL A 90 20.01 8.70 -6.82
C VAL A 90 19.64 9.98 -6.06
N SER A 91 20.49 10.39 -5.11
CA SER A 91 20.32 11.66 -4.39
C SER A 91 20.49 12.85 -5.31
N ILE A 92 19.83 13.95 -5.01
CA ILE A 92 19.77 15.12 -5.88
C ILE A 92 20.13 16.42 -5.17
N GLU A 93 20.55 17.38 -5.99
CA GLU A 93 20.73 18.79 -5.64
C GLU A 93 20.07 19.65 -6.71
N ALA A 94 19.59 20.87 -6.35
CA ALA A 94 19.14 21.83 -7.37
C ALA A 94 20.31 22.21 -8.29
N ALA A 95 20.04 22.29 -9.60
CA ALA A 95 21.07 22.67 -10.57
C ALA A 95 21.56 24.13 -10.40
N SER A 96 20.81 24.96 -9.67
CA SER A 96 21.14 26.35 -9.38
C SER A 96 20.43 26.83 -8.10
N GLY A 97 20.89 27.94 -7.55
CA GLY A 97 20.26 28.57 -6.38
C GLY A 97 20.65 27.95 -5.03
N VAL A 98 21.62 27.05 -4.99
CA VAL A 98 22.15 26.41 -3.78
C VAL A 98 23.64 26.72 -3.62
N THR A 99 24.13 26.52 -2.38
CA THR A 99 25.56 26.69 -2.04
C THR A 99 26.25 25.31 -1.94
N THR A 100 26.33 24.75 -0.71
CA THR A 100 26.87 23.41 -0.47
C THR A 100 25.81 22.32 -0.47
N GLY A 101 24.52 22.68 -0.60
CA GLY A 101 23.39 21.76 -0.69
C GLY A 101 22.80 21.29 0.64
N ILE A 102 23.61 21.23 1.72
CA ILE A 102 23.18 20.62 3.00
C ILE A 102 22.36 21.56 3.89
N SER A 103 22.42 22.89 3.68
CA SER A 103 21.66 23.81 4.53
C SER A 103 20.14 23.59 4.39
N ALA A 104 19.37 23.99 5.41
CA ALA A 104 17.91 23.89 5.33
C ALA A 104 17.34 24.66 4.12
N ALA A 105 17.93 25.81 3.80
CA ALA A 105 17.54 26.61 2.64
C ALA A 105 17.87 25.89 1.31
N ASP A 106 19.09 25.33 1.18
CA ASP A 106 19.50 24.61 -0.03
C ASP A 106 18.64 23.39 -0.27
N ARG A 107 18.35 22.61 0.78
CA ARG A 107 17.47 21.41 0.69
C ARG A 107 16.05 21.80 0.29
N ALA A 108 15.48 22.85 0.87
CA ALA A 108 14.17 23.37 0.46
C ALA A 108 14.18 23.80 -1.03
N THR A 109 15.21 24.52 -1.46
CA THR A 109 15.39 24.93 -2.88
C THR A 109 15.47 23.72 -3.80
N THR A 110 16.19 22.68 -3.41
CA THR A 110 16.31 21.43 -4.17
C THR A 110 14.96 20.74 -4.34
N ILE A 111 14.18 20.62 -3.25
CA ILE A 111 12.84 20.03 -3.30
C ILE A 111 11.92 20.86 -4.21
N GLN A 112 11.89 22.17 -4.05
CA GLN A 112 11.07 23.07 -4.87
C GLN A 112 11.44 22.97 -6.36
N ALA A 113 12.72 22.87 -6.69
CA ALA A 113 13.18 22.68 -8.06
C ALA A 113 12.73 21.34 -8.66
N ALA A 114 12.70 20.27 -7.85
CA ALA A 114 12.28 18.93 -8.29
C ALA A 114 10.76 18.80 -8.51
N VAL A 115 9.93 19.57 -7.77
CA VAL A 115 8.46 19.48 -7.86
C VAL A 115 7.83 20.62 -8.67
N ALA A 116 8.62 21.55 -9.17
CA ALA A 116 8.13 22.62 -10.04
C ALA A 116 7.37 22.05 -11.25
N LYS A 117 6.33 22.75 -11.71
CA LYS A 117 5.50 22.28 -12.85
C LYS A 117 6.29 22.10 -14.15
N ASP A 118 7.31 22.89 -14.36
CA ASP A 118 8.22 22.87 -15.50
C ASP A 118 9.54 22.13 -15.22
N ALA A 119 9.62 21.41 -14.08
CA ALA A 119 10.80 20.65 -13.71
C ALA A 119 11.19 19.62 -14.79
N SER A 120 12.47 19.48 -15.02
CA SER A 120 13.05 18.57 -16.00
C SER A 120 14.36 17.98 -15.47
N ALA A 121 14.98 17.07 -16.22
CA ALA A 121 16.29 16.52 -15.89
C ALA A 121 17.40 17.60 -15.72
N LYS A 122 17.17 18.83 -16.20
CA LYS A 122 18.10 19.95 -16.04
C LYS A 122 17.86 20.74 -14.76
N SER A 123 16.76 20.50 -14.05
CA SER A 123 16.40 21.22 -12.84
C SER A 123 17.18 20.73 -11.62
N VAL A 124 17.72 19.51 -11.69
CA VAL A 124 18.46 18.85 -10.62
C VAL A 124 19.75 18.23 -11.14
N VAL A 125 20.70 18.03 -10.24
CA VAL A 125 21.96 17.32 -10.47
C VAL A 125 22.12 16.21 -9.43
N SER A 126 22.98 15.24 -9.68
CA SER A 126 23.32 14.15 -8.76
C SER A 126 24.82 14.03 -8.63
N PRO A 127 25.35 13.64 -7.45
CA PRO A 127 24.65 13.42 -6.20
C PRO A 127 24.25 14.72 -5.48
N GLY A 128 23.44 14.62 -4.40
CA GLY A 128 23.06 15.77 -3.60
C GLY A 128 22.59 15.36 -2.20
N HIS A 129 21.89 16.26 -1.50
CA HIS A 129 21.51 16.13 -0.12
C HIS A 129 20.00 15.91 0.11
N ILE A 130 19.24 15.70 -0.95
CA ILE A 130 17.85 15.23 -0.91
C ILE A 130 17.80 13.85 -1.52
N PHE A 131 17.03 12.96 -0.91
CA PHE A 131 16.89 11.54 -1.27
C PHE A 131 15.48 11.29 -1.82
N PRO A 132 15.30 11.27 -3.16
CA PRO A 132 14.00 10.95 -3.73
C PRO A 132 13.67 9.47 -3.59
N LEU A 133 12.41 9.20 -3.27
CA LEU A 133 11.80 7.88 -3.17
C LEU A 133 10.72 7.76 -4.24
N ALA A 134 10.82 6.73 -5.08
CA ALA A 134 9.80 6.46 -6.09
C ALA A 134 8.63 5.72 -5.45
N ALA A 135 7.49 6.41 -5.27
CA ALA A 135 6.26 5.80 -4.83
C ALA A 135 5.72 4.82 -5.89
N VAL A 136 5.26 3.66 -5.46
CA VAL A 136 4.68 2.67 -6.38
C VAL A 136 3.34 3.16 -6.93
N ASN A 137 3.04 2.80 -8.18
CA ASN A 137 1.75 3.10 -8.78
C ASN A 137 0.64 2.43 -7.98
N GLY A 138 -0.43 3.18 -7.66
CA GLY A 138 -1.52 2.76 -6.78
C GLY A 138 -1.36 3.17 -5.32
N GLY A 139 -0.20 3.71 -4.95
CA GLY A 139 0.03 4.32 -3.64
C GLY A 139 -0.17 3.34 -2.48
N VAL A 140 -0.77 3.81 -1.37
CA VAL A 140 -0.97 2.99 -0.16
C VAL A 140 -1.83 1.76 -0.38
N LEU A 141 -2.64 1.71 -1.43
CA LEU A 141 -3.43 0.54 -1.79
C LEU A 141 -2.59 -0.60 -2.38
N VAL A 142 -1.34 -0.32 -2.74
CA VAL A 142 -0.36 -1.30 -3.25
C VAL A 142 0.75 -1.54 -2.25
N ARG A 143 1.25 -0.48 -1.58
CA ARG A 143 2.30 -0.56 -0.57
C ARG A 143 2.00 0.41 0.55
N ALA A 144 1.71 -0.10 1.75
CA ALA A 144 1.33 0.70 2.93
C ALA A 144 2.54 1.35 3.61
N GLY A 145 3.35 2.08 2.85
CA GLY A 145 4.53 2.79 3.34
C GLY A 145 4.35 4.30 3.39
N HIS A 146 5.18 4.99 4.18
CA HIS A 146 5.17 6.45 4.31
C HIS A 146 5.43 7.15 2.96
N THR A 147 6.25 6.54 2.08
CA THR A 147 6.50 7.03 0.71
C THR A 147 5.22 7.18 -0.09
N GLU A 148 4.41 6.12 -0.12
CA GLU A 148 3.13 6.08 -0.82
C GLU A 148 2.11 7.00 -0.14
N ALA A 149 2.05 6.93 1.19
CA ALA A 149 1.11 7.71 1.98
C ALA A 149 1.32 9.22 1.80
N GLY A 150 2.56 9.68 1.80
CA GLY A 150 2.89 11.09 1.57
C GLY A 150 2.47 11.57 0.18
N SER A 151 2.77 10.78 -0.87
CA SER A 151 2.35 11.09 -2.25
C SER A 151 0.84 11.10 -2.40
N ASP A 152 0.14 10.13 -1.80
CA ASP A 152 -1.32 10.03 -1.84
C ASP A 152 -2.00 11.21 -1.12
N LEU A 153 -1.51 11.60 0.07
CA LEU A 153 -2.04 12.74 0.80
C LEU A 153 -1.89 14.04 0.02
N ALA A 154 -0.73 14.25 -0.63
CA ALA A 154 -0.53 15.41 -1.49
C ALA A 154 -1.53 15.42 -2.66
N ALA A 155 -1.72 14.28 -3.34
CA ALA A 155 -2.69 14.14 -4.41
C ALA A 155 -4.14 14.37 -3.95
N LEU A 156 -4.55 13.79 -2.82
CA LEU A 156 -5.88 13.98 -2.24
C LEU A 156 -6.12 15.42 -1.79
N ALA A 157 -5.08 16.14 -1.41
CA ALA A 157 -5.15 17.57 -1.11
C ALA A 157 -5.21 18.47 -2.36
N GLY A 158 -5.01 17.91 -3.57
CA GLY A 158 -5.10 18.60 -4.86
C GLY A 158 -3.78 19.16 -5.36
N PHE A 159 -2.64 18.66 -4.86
CA PHE A 159 -1.28 19.07 -5.25
C PHE A 159 -0.59 18.03 -6.14
N GLU A 160 0.61 18.34 -6.59
CA GLU A 160 1.51 17.34 -7.19
C GLU A 160 1.65 16.18 -6.21
N PRO A 161 1.56 14.90 -6.67
CA PRO A 161 1.73 13.73 -5.82
C PRO A 161 3.18 13.59 -5.32
N ALA A 162 3.59 14.52 -4.50
CA ALA A 162 4.93 14.63 -3.92
C ALA A 162 4.86 15.19 -2.50
N SER A 163 5.60 14.60 -1.60
CA SER A 163 5.70 15.04 -0.21
C SER A 163 7.13 14.98 0.30
N VAL A 164 7.40 15.74 1.36
CA VAL A 164 8.63 15.59 2.13
C VAL A 164 8.29 14.80 3.38
N ILE A 165 9.06 13.75 3.63
CA ILE A 165 8.91 12.88 4.80
C ILE A 165 10.21 12.84 5.58
N CYS A 166 10.10 12.60 6.89
CA CYS A 166 11.24 12.44 7.77
C CYS A 166 10.82 11.60 8.97
N GLU A 167 11.51 10.49 9.20
CA GLU A 167 11.28 9.63 10.35
C GLU A 167 11.52 10.40 11.66
N ILE A 168 10.82 10.02 12.72
CA ILE A 168 10.90 10.65 14.03
C ILE A 168 11.61 9.74 15.01
N LEU A 169 12.75 10.20 15.49
CA LEU A 169 13.56 9.54 16.51
C LEU A 169 13.42 10.26 17.85
N LYS A 170 13.56 9.49 18.93
CA LYS A 170 13.70 10.01 20.29
C LYS A 170 15.09 10.65 20.53
N ASP A 171 15.26 11.31 21.66
CA ASP A 171 16.53 11.95 22.04
C ASP A 171 17.67 10.96 22.24
N ASP A 172 17.35 9.71 22.57
CA ASP A 172 18.32 8.60 22.72
C ASP A 172 18.75 7.96 21.40
N GLY A 173 18.13 8.39 20.27
CA GLY A 173 18.42 7.87 18.93
C GLY A 173 17.57 6.69 18.51
N GLU A 174 16.74 6.13 19.40
CA GLU A 174 15.79 5.09 19.05
C GLU A 174 14.56 5.66 18.32
N MET A 175 13.88 4.82 17.55
CA MET A 175 12.66 5.24 16.83
C MET A 175 11.55 5.62 17.82
N ALA A 176 10.91 6.75 17.59
CA ALA A 176 9.71 7.14 18.33
C ALA A 176 8.54 6.21 17.96
N ARG A 177 7.81 5.73 18.98
CA ARG A 177 6.62 4.91 18.81
C ARG A 177 5.38 5.72 19.13
N LEU A 178 4.19 5.19 18.85
CA LEU A 178 2.93 5.94 19.00
C LEU A 178 2.80 6.73 20.32
N PRO A 179 3.18 6.22 21.51
CA PRO A 179 3.14 7.00 22.73
C PRO A 179 4.04 8.25 22.68
N ASP A 180 5.26 8.12 22.14
CA ASP A 180 6.22 9.22 22.02
C ASP A 180 5.72 10.23 20.98
N LEU A 181 5.18 9.73 19.85
CA LEU A 181 4.64 10.57 18.77
C LEU A 181 3.46 11.41 19.24
N VAL A 182 2.60 10.87 20.13
CA VAL A 182 1.48 11.63 20.73
C VAL A 182 2.00 12.81 21.55
N GLU A 183 3.07 12.65 22.31
CA GLU A 183 3.65 13.75 23.08
C GLU A 183 4.30 14.80 22.16
N ILE A 184 5.03 14.38 21.13
CA ILE A 184 5.62 15.28 20.12
C ILE A 184 4.51 16.07 19.39
N ALA A 185 3.44 15.39 18.99
CA ALA A 185 2.30 16.00 18.34
C ALA A 185 1.64 17.09 19.20
N LYS A 186 1.41 16.81 20.48
CA LYS A 186 0.87 17.79 21.45
C LYS A 186 1.80 18.97 21.63
N GLN A 187 3.10 18.70 21.79
CA GLN A 187 4.11 19.75 22.00
C GLN A 187 4.15 20.74 20.83
N HIS A 188 3.97 20.26 19.61
CA HIS A 188 4.11 21.06 18.39
C HIS A 188 2.77 21.44 17.73
N GLY A 189 1.63 20.98 18.28
CA GLY A 189 0.31 21.24 17.71
C GLY A 189 0.10 20.57 16.33
N ILE A 190 0.72 19.40 16.12
CA ILE A 190 0.68 18.63 14.87
C ILE A 190 -0.34 17.48 15.04
N LYS A 191 -1.15 17.20 14.01
CA LYS A 191 -2.08 16.08 14.04
C LYS A 191 -1.38 14.78 13.68
N ILE A 192 -1.86 13.67 14.26
CA ILE A 192 -1.42 12.30 13.94
C ILE A 192 -2.53 11.57 13.22
N GLY A 193 -2.22 10.99 12.06
CA GLY A 193 -3.05 10.05 11.33
C GLY A 193 -2.38 8.70 11.17
N THR A 194 -3.12 7.71 10.67
CA THR A 194 -2.59 6.39 10.36
C THR A 194 -2.63 6.11 8.86
N ILE A 195 -1.66 5.33 8.36
CA ILE A 195 -1.69 4.82 6.99
C ILE A 195 -2.89 3.88 6.80
N ALA A 196 -3.30 3.16 7.84
CA ALA A 196 -4.49 2.29 7.80
C ALA A 196 -5.77 3.08 7.51
N ASP A 197 -5.98 4.25 8.16
CA ASP A 197 -7.13 5.11 7.88
C ASP A 197 -7.08 5.71 6.48
N LEU A 198 -5.88 6.00 5.96
CA LEU A 198 -5.71 6.47 4.58
C LEU A 198 -6.07 5.38 3.57
N ILE A 199 -5.65 4.14 3.81
CA ILE A 199 -6.03 2.97 3.00
C ILE A 199 -7.55 2.81 3.00
N HIS A 200 -8.16 2.89 4.19
CA HIS A 200 -9.62 2.80 4.32
C HIS A 200 -10.32 3.89 3.50
N TYR A 201 -9.94 5.14 3.69
CA TYR A 201 -10.49 6.28 2.96
C TYR A 201 -10.38 6.12 1.45
N ARG A 202 -9.20 5.72 0.94
CA ARG A 202 -8.99 5.49 -0.50
C ARG A 202 -9.81 4.31 -1.01
N SER A 203 -9.91 3.23 -0.23
CA SER A 203 -10.69 2.03 -0.61
C SER A 203 -12.18 2.29 -0.72
N GLU A 204 -12.72 3.22 0.07
CA GLU A 204 -14.12 3.64 -0.01
C GLU A 204 -14.38 4.59 -1.20
N ASN A 205 -13.41 5.45 -1.51
CA ASN A 205 -13.59 6.54 -2.48
C ASN A 205 -13.03 6.24 -3.87
N GLU A 206 -12.19 5.22 -4.03
CA GLU A 206 -11.57 4.86 -5.31
C GLU A 206 -11.94 3.44 -5.75
N LYS A 207 -12.20 3.26 -7.03
CA LYS A 207 -12.39 1.93 -7.64
C LYS A 207 -11.14 1.52 -8.41
N LEU A 208 -10.38 0.58 -7.84
CA LEU A 208 -9.19 0.00 -8.46
C LEU A 208 -9.52 -1.08 -9.48
N ILE A 209 -10.69 -1.70 -9.33
CA ILE A 209 -11.14 -2.80 -10.17
C ILE A 209 -12.31 -2.37 -11.04
N GLU A 210 -12.45 -3.03 -12.17
CA GLU A 210 -13.58 -2.90 -13.09
C GLU A 210 -14.12 -4.28 -13.44
N ARG A 211 -15.45 -4.48 -13.27
CA ARG A 211 -16.10 -5.70 -13.75
C ARG A 211 -16.07 -5.70 -15.28
N ALA A 212 -15.33 -6.67 -15.85
CA ALA A 212 -15.07 -6.73 -17.30
C ALA A 212 -16.04 -7.67 -18.02
N ALA A 213 -16.40 -8.81 -17.41
CA ALA A 213 -17.30 -9.79 -18.01
C ALA A 213 -17.92 -10.70 -16.93
N GLU A 214 -19.07 -11.31 -17.26
CA GLU A 214 -19.63 -12.38 -16.42
C GLU A 214 -20.38 -13.41 -17.26
N ARG A 215 -20.37 -14.66 -16.81
CA ARG A 215 -21.15 -15.76 -17.39
C ARG A 215 -21.33 -16.91 -16.39
N MET A 216 -22.29 -17.79 -16.68
CA MET A 216 -22.37 -19.09 -16.02
C MET A 216 -21.31 -20.04 -16.60
N VAL A 217 -20.67 -20.80 -15.73
CA VAL A 217 -19.67 -21.82 -16.07
C VAL A 217 -19.97 -23.12 -15.35
N VAL A 218 -19.71 -24.23 -15.99
CA VAL A 218 -19.75 -25.56 -15.37
C VAL A 218 -18.35 -25.89 -14.85
N THR A 219 -18.20 -25.90 -13.52
CA THR A 219 -16.95 -26.27 -12.85
C THR A 219 -16.97 -27.75 -12.48
N PRO A 220 -15.85 -28.36 -12.05
CA PRO A 220 -15.85 -29.71 -11.50
C PRO A 220 -16.78 -29.90 -10.30
N CYS A 221 -17.13 -28.81 -9.61
CA CYS A 221 -18.00 -28.82 -8.42
C CYS A 221 -19.43 -28.32 -8.71
N GLY A 222 -19.82 -28.19 -9.99
CA GLY A 222 -21.15 -27.75 -10.40
C GLY A 222 -21.18 -26.39 -11.07
N GLU A 223 -22.38 -25.90 -11.34
CA GLU A 223 -22.57 -24.63 -12.04
C GLU A 223 -22.38 -23.43 -11.08
N MET A 224 -21.57 -22.47 -11.52
CA MET A 224 -21.27 -21.24 -10.80
C MET A 224 -21.27 -20.04 -11.75
N ARG A 225 -21.55 -18.86 -11.21
CA ARG A 225 -21.38 -17.59 -11.93
C ARG A 225 -19.93 -17.16 -11.84
N MET A 226 -19.26 -17.02 -12.99
CA MET A 226 -17.91 -16.50 -13.09
C MET A 226 -17.96 -15.03 -13.47
N VAL A 227 -17.26 -14.20 -12.72
CA VAL A 227 -17.11 -12.75 -12.95
C VAL A 227 -15.62 -12.44 -13.12
N ALA A 228 -15.29 -11.74 -14.20
CA ALA A 228 -13.94 -11.26 -14.46
C ALA A 228 -13.80 -9.79 -14.08
N TYR A 229 -12.75 -9.47 -13.36
CA TYR A 229 -12.39 -8.12 -12.94
C TYR A 229 -11.03 -7.73 -13.51
N ARG A 230 -10.96 -6.53 -14.08
CA ARG A 230 -9.70 -5.92 -14.50
C ARG A 230 -9.17 -5.04 -13.38
N ASP A 231 -7.92 -5.26 -12.97
CA ASP A 231 -7.15 -4.34 -12.16
C ASP A 231 -6.66 -3.19 -13.05
N LYS A 232 -7.06 -1.97 -12.72
CA LYS A 232 -6.74 -0.76 -13.52
C LYS A 232 -5.28 -0.34 -13.40
N ILE A 233 -4.59 -0.77 -12.35
CA ILE A 233 -3.20 -0.39 -12.07
C ILE A 233 -2.23 -1.37 -12.70
N ALA A 234 -2.39 -2.67 -12.41
CA ALA A 234 -1.51 -3.71 -12.94
C ALA A 234 -1.91 -4.19 -14.33
N ASN A 235 -3.13 -3.83 -14.81
CA ASN A 235 -3.72 -4.37 -16.03
C ASN A 235 -3.83 -5.90 -16.01
N GLU A 236 -3.95 -6.48 -14.83
CA GLU A 236 -4.19 -7.90 -14.60
C GLU A 236 -5.69 -8.20 -14.61
N THR A 237 -6.05 -9.48 -14.78
CA THR A 237 -7.44 -9.91 -14.73
C THR A 237 -7.61 -10.94 -13.63
N HIS A 238 -8.48 -10.65 -12.69
CA HIS A 238 -8.86 -11.55 -11.60
C HIS A 238 -10.22 -12.17 -11.86
N LEU A 239 -10.47 -13.36 -11.32
CA LEU A 239 -11.73 -14.07 -11.49
C LEU A 239 -12.40 -14.28 -10.13
N ALA A 240 -13.72 -14.20 -10.11
CA ALA A 240 -14.54 -14.62 -8.99
C ALA A 240 -15.54 -15.69 -9.42
N LEU A 241 -15.59 -16.80 -8.70
CA LEU A 241 -16.62 -17.83 -8.80
C LEU A 241 -17.64 -17.59 -7.69
N VAL A 242 -18.89 -17.44 -8.05
CA VAL A 242 -19.96 -17.07 -7.12
C VAL A 242 -21.05 -18.13 -7.12
N LYS A 243 -21.36 -18.64 -5.93
CA LYS A 243 -22.51 -19.51 -5.65
C LYS A 243 -23.57 -18.73 -4.91
N GLY A 244 -24.82 -18.88 -5.32
CA GLY A 244 -25.93 -18.14 -4.71
C GLY A 244 -25.92 -16.65 -5.05
N LYS A 245 -26.51 -15.83 -4.19
CA LYS A 245 -26.62 -14.37 -4.35
C LYS A 245 -26.13 -13.68 -3.07
N PRO A 246 -24.89 -13.21 -3.03
CA PRO A 246 -24.39 -12.44 -1.89
C PRO A 246 -25.25 -11.18 -1.66
N THR A 247 -25.53 -10.89 -0.38
CA THR A 247 -26.22 -9.69 0.08
C THR A 247 -25.51 -9.15 1.32
N ALA A 248 -25.80 -7.92 1.71
CA ALA A 248 -25.20 -7.30 2.88
C ALA A 248 -25.52 -8.04 4.21
N ASP A 249 -26.65 -8.73 4.26
CA ASP A 249 -27.11 -9.43 5.47
C ASP A 249 -26.72 -10.92 5.49
N SER A 250 -26.38 -11.50 4.33
CA SER A 250 -26.00 -12.93 4.24
C SER A 250 -24.55 -13.14 4.61
N GLU A 251 -24.28 -14.15 5.44
CA GLU A 251 -22.93 -14.65 5.65
C GLU A 251 -22.50 -15.47 4.43
N CYS A 252 -21.43 -15.06 3.76
CA CYS A 252 -20.86 -15.78 2.63
C CYS A 252 -19.63 -16.59 3.02
N LEU A 253 -19.52 -17.81 2.50
CA LEU A 253 -18.28 -18.58 2.59
C LEU A 253 -17.29 -18.05 1.56
N VAL A 254 -16.12 -17.57 1.98
CA VAL A 254 -15.18 -16.86 1.11
C VAL A 254 -13.82 -17.53 1.10
N ARG A 255 -13.27 -17.69 -0.09
CA ARG A 255 -11.85 -18.01 -0.33
C ARG A 255 -11.23 -16.96 -1.23
N VAL A 256 -10.15 -16.33 -0.79
CA VAL A 256 -9.21 -15.62 -1.66
C VAL A 256 -8.03 -16.55 -1.90
N HIS A 257 -7.83 -16.94 -3.15
CA HIS A 257 -6.79 -17.86 -3.57
C HIS A 257 -5.74 -17.10 -4.36
N GLU A 258 -4.53 -17.04 -3.82
CA GLU A 258 -3.42 -16.28 -4.35
C GLU A 258 -2.07 -16.94 -4.00
N PRO A 259 -1.13 -16.92 -4.95
CA PRO A 259 -1.36 -16.72 -6.38
C PRO A 259 -2.05 -17.93 -7.00
N LEU A 260 -2.82 -17.72 -8.06
CA LEU A 260 -3.33 -18.84 -8.86
C LEU A 260 -2.20 -19.35 -9.73
N SER A 261 -1.69 -20.53 -9.40
CA SER A 261 -0.69 -21.25 -10.20
C SER A 261 -1.29 -22.48 -10.88
N VAL A 262 -0.68 -22.91 -11.96
CA VAL A 262 -1.03 -24.18 -12.61
C VAL A 262 -0.86 -25.37 -11.66
N PHE A 263 0.06 -25.30 -10.70
CA PHE A 263 0.29 -26.32 -9.69
C PHE A 263 -0.89 -26.52 -8.74
N ASP A 264 -1.69 -25.48 -8.48
CA ASP A 264 -2.89 -25.58 -7.64
C ASP A 264 -3.94 -26.54 -8.23
N LEU A 265 -3.84 -26.80 -9.53
CA LEU A 265 -4.71 -27.74 -10.26
C LEU A 265 -4.07 -29.11 -10.47
N LEU A 266 -2.73 -29.17 -10.52
CA LEU A 266 -1.98 -30.39 -10.89
C LEU A 266 -1.46 -31.16 -9.67
N ASP A 267 -1.12 -30.45 -8.58
CA ASP A 267 -0.57 -31.05 -7.37
C ASP A 267 -1.54 -30.90 -6.19
N SER A 268 -2.35 -31.94 -5.97
CA SER A 268 -3.29 -32.00 -4.86
C SER A 268 -2.61 -32.17 -3.49
N SER A 269 -1.33 -32.51 -3.46
CA SER A 269 -0.52 -32.68 -2.23
C SER A 269 0.23 -31.42 -1.83
N SER A 270 0.20 -30.36 -2.66
CA SER A 270 0.84 -29.08 -2.37
C SER A 270 0.27 -28.46 -1.11
N CYS A 271 1.15 -28.20 -0.13
CA CYS A 271 0.81 -27.56 1.15
C CYS A 271 1.04 -26.05 1.11
N THR A 272 1.23 -25.45 -0.06
CA THR A 272 1.47 -24.00 -0.21
C THR A 272 0.28 -23.15 0.26
N HIS A 273 -0.92 -23.72 0.24
CA HIS A 273 -2.15 -23.07 0.68
C HIS A 273 -2.82 -23.83 1.82
N SER A 274 -3.39 -23.13 2.79
CA SER A 274 -4.21 -23.72 3.87
C SER A 274 -5.46 -24.45 3.34
N TRP A 275 -5.88 -24.12 2.13
CA TRP A 275 -6.95 -24.77 1.36
C TRP A 275 -6.51 -24.86 -0.09
N ASN A 276 -6.53 -26.05 -0.67
CA ASN A 276 -6.31 -26.18 -2.11
C ASN A 276 -7.55 -25.64 -2.88
N ALA A 277 -7.34 -25.28 -4.14
CA ALA A 277 -8.36 -24.63 -4.94
C ALA A 277 -9.62 -25.50 -5.14
N LEU A 278 -9.45 -26.81 -5.34
CA LEU A 278 -10.56 -27.73 -5.60
C LEU A 278 -11.40 -27.95 -4.33
N ASN A 279 -10.77 -28.16 -3.17
CA ASN A 279 -11.48 -28.35 -1.89
C ASN A 279 -12.23 -27.07 -1.50
N ALA A 280 -11.63 -25.91 -1.71
CA ALA A 280 -12.30 -24.63 -1.47
C ALA A 280 -13.50 -24.43 -2.40
N MET A 281 -13.35 -24.77 -3.68
CA MET A 281 -14.45 -24.72 -4.66
C MET A 281 -15.59 -25.68 -4.28
N GLN A 282 -15.26 -26.89 -3.82
CA GLN A 282 -16.27 -27.86 -3.37
C GLN A 282 -17.02 -27.38 -2.14
N ALA A 283 -16.32 -26.79 -1.15
CA ALA A 283 -16.96 -26.23 0.04
C ALA A 283 -17.92 -25.09 -0.35
N ILE A 284 -17.50 -24.20 -1.24
CA ILE A 284 -18.31 -23.10 -1.76
C ILE A 284 -19.50 -23.60 -2.57
N ALA A 285 -19.35 -24.66 -3.38
CA ALA A 285 -20.44 -25.25 -4.16
C ALA A 285 -21.57 -25.80 -3.25
N ASN A 286 -21.21 -26.30 -2.09
CA ASN A 286 -22.13 -26.86 -1.09
C ASN A 286 -22.77 -25.80 -0.19
N ALA A 287 -22.28 -24.57 -0.20
CA ALA A 287 -22.82 -23.47 0.57
C ALA A 287 -24.04 -22.82 -0.12
N GLU A 288 -24.93 -22.21 0.66
CA GLU A 288 -26.04 -21.40 0.12
C GLU A 288 -25.51 -20.12 -0.57
N CYS A 289 -24.47 -19.50 0.04
CA CYS A 289 -23.78 -18.33 -0.49
C CYS A 289 -22.28 -18.52 -0.35
N GLY A 290 -21.56 -18.34 -1.44
CA GLY A 290 -20.10 -18.43 -1.39
C GLY A 290 -19.42 -17.75 -2.56
N VAL A 291 -18.19 -17.29 -2.32
CA VAL A 291 -17.35 -16.59 -3.30
C VAL A 291 -15.93 -17.12 -3.23
N MET A 292 -15.40 -17.57 -4.35
CA MET A 292 -13.99 -17.88 -4.53
C MET A 292 -13.36 -16.83 -5.44
N ILE A 293 -12.43 -16.05 -4.93
CA ILE A 293 -11.63 -15.12 -5.73
C ILE A 293 -10.33 -15.82 -6.11
N LEU A 294 -10.02 -15.79 -7.40
CA LEU A 294 -8.79 -16.28 -7.99
C LEU A 294 -7.98 -15.05 -8.43
N LEU A 295 -6.97 -14.70 -7.64
CA LEU A 295 -6.10 -13.57 -7.95
C LEU A 295 -4.97 -14.06 -8.85
N HIS A 296 -4.98 -13.57 -10.07
CA HIS A 296 -3.99 -13.90 -11.06
C HIS A 296 -2.82 -12.92 -10.98
N HIS A 297 -1.61 -13.46 -10.81
CA HIS A 297 -0.36 -12.75 -11.02
C HIS A 297 0.37 -13.43 -12.16
N THR A 298 1.04 -12.64 -12.98
CA THR A 298 1.84 -13.18 -14.08
C THR A 298 3.01 -13.96 -13.49
N GLU A 299 2.91 -15.30 -13.50
CA GLU A 299 3.99 -16.20 -13.11
C GLU A 299 4.99 -16.29 -14.26
N SER A 300 6.27 -16.00 -14.00
CA SER A 300 7.32 -16.15 -15.00
C SER A 300 7.68 -17.62 -15.21
N GLY A 301 8.29 -17.94 -16.35
CA GLY A 301 8.78 -19.30 -16.61
C GLY A 301 9.80 -19.76 -15.57
N ASP A 302 10.61 -18.85 -15.05
CA ASP A 302 11.61 -19.14 -14.02
C ASP A 302 10.94 -19.41 -12.66
N ASP A 303 9.84 -18.72 -12.31
CA ASP A 303 9.06 -19.02 -11.11
C ASP A 303 8.46 -20.42 -11.16
N VAL A 304 7.92 -20.81 -12.31
CA VAL A 304 7.39 -22.16 -12.54
C VAL A 304 8.48 -23.21 -12.34
N ILE A 305 9.67 -23.00 -12.92
CA ILE A 305 10.81 -23.93 -12.78
C ILE A 305 11.26 -24.02 -11.32
N THR A 306 11.36 -22.90 -10.64
CA THR A 306 11.78 -22.82 -9.23
C THR A 306 10.85 -23.63 -8.33
N ARG A 307 9.54 -23.54 -8.55
CA ARG A 307 8.55 -24.35 -7.82
C ARG A 307 8.69 -25.85 -8.10
N ILE A 308 8.95 -26.24 -9.34
CA ILE A 308 9.18 -27.66 -9.70
C ILE A 308 10.41 -28.22 -8.95
N LEU A 309 11.44 -27.40 -8.76
CA LEU A 309 12.64 -27.78 -8.06
C LEU A 309 12.48 -27.86 -6.52
N GLY A 310 11.28 -27.54 -5.99
CA GLY A 310 10.99 -27.57 -4.56
C GLY A 310 11.68 -26.47 -3.77
N ALA A 311 12.17 -25.44 -4.43
CA ALA A 311 12.66 -24.24 -3.79
C ALA A 311 11.47 -23.34 -3.45
N ASP A 312 10.79 -23.64 -2.34
CA ASP A 312 9.79 -22.75 -1.75
C ASP A 312 10.50 -21.49 -1.21
N GLU A 313 10.84 -20.55 -2.11
CA GLU A 313 11.10 -19.21 -1.65
C GLU A 313 9.77 -18.63 -1.14
N PRO A 314 9.71 -18.15 0.12
CA PRO A 314 8.50 -17.56 0.63
C PRO A 314 8.14 -16.37 -0.27
N ILE A 315 6.92 -16.37 -0.79
CA ILE A 315 6.34 -15.28 -1.56
C ILE A 315 6.60 -13.98 -0.81
N ARG A 316 7.32 -13.04 -1.44
CA ARG A 316 7.73 -11.80 -0.79
C ARG A 316 6.51 -11.00 -0.35
N TYR A 317 6.39 -10.74 0.93
CA TYR A 317 5.27 -10.08 1.63
C TYR A 317 4.83 -8.71 1.10
N ASN A 318 5.55 -8.10 0.16
CA ASN A 318 5.22 -6.80 -0.40
C ASN A 318 3.96 -6.76 -1.30
N GLN A 319 3.39 -7.92 -1.65
CA GLN A 319 2.16 -8.01 -2.45
C GLN A 319 0.89 -8.20 -1.61
N GLU A 320 0.99 -8.61 -0.34
CA GLU A 320 -0.18 -8.97 0.47
C GLU A 320 -1.21 -7.84 0.63
N LEU A 321 -0.78 -6.60 0.85
CA LEU A 321 -1.72 -5.49 1.07
C LEU A 321 -2.51 -5.12 -0.18
N ARG A 322 -1.88 -5.18 -1.36
CA ARG A 322 -2.54 -4.99 -2.65
C ARG A 322 -3.59 -6.08 -2.88
N THR A 323 -3.24 -7.31 -2.61
CA THR A 323 -4.10 -8.49 -2.70
C THR A 323 -5.34 -8.33 -1.81
N TYR A 324 -5.17 -7.89 -0.57
CA TYR A 324 -6.28 -7.61 0.33
C TYR A 324 -7.18 -6.48 -0.20
N GLY A 325 -6.61 -5.40 -0.74
CA GLY A 325 -7.35 -4.29 -1.32
C GLY A 325 -8.22 -4.72 -2.51
N ILE A 326 -7.61 -5.41 -3.47
CA ILE A 326 -8.31 -5.93 -4.67
C ILE A 326 -9.37 -6.96 -4.29
N GLY A 327 -9.00 -7.95 -3.45
CA GLY A 327 -9.93 -8.97 -2.98
C GLY A 327 -11.13 -8.35 -2.26
N SER A 328 -10.90 -7.36 -1.41
CA SER A 328 -11.97 -6.65 -0.70
C SER A 328 -12.89 -5.89 -1.64
N GLN A 329 -12.37 -5.16 -2.61
CA GLN A 329 -13.19 -4.44 -3.59
C GLN A 329 -14.02 -5.39 -4.45
N ILE A 330 -13.46 -6.55 -4.84
CA ILE A 330 -14.22 -7.59 -5.56
C ILE A 330 -15.36 -8.12 -4.69
N LEU A 331 -15.11 -8.42 -3.41
CA LEU A 331 -16.14 -8.90 -2.50
C LEU A 331 -17.26 -7.86 -2.30
N LEU A 332 -16.88 -6.59 -2.12
CA LEU A 332 -17.84 -5.48 -1.99
C LEU A 332 -18.69 -5.31 -3.25
N ASP A 333 -18.08 -5.38 -4.43
CA ASP A 333 -18.81 -5.27 -5.72
C ASP A 333 -19.77 -6.44 -5.95
N LEU A 334 -19.44 -7.64 -5.44
CA LEU A 334 -20.31 -8.81 -5.47
C LEU A 334 -21.43 -8.76 -4.41
N GLY A 335 -21.42 -7.79 -3.50
CA GLY A 335 -22.43 -7.61 -2.45
C GLY A 335 -22.10 -8.28 -1.11
N VAL A 336 -20.92 -8.87 -0.95
CA VAL A 336 -20.48 -9.47 0.33
C VAL A 336 -20.20 -8.35 1.34
N ARG A 337 -20.65 -8.55 2.58
CA ARG A 337 -20.32 -7.70 3.73
C ARG A 337 -19.90 -8.54 4.93
N LYS A 338 -20.51 -9.69 5.12
CA LYS A 338 -20.20 -10.65 6.18
C LYS A 338 -19.64 -11.91 5.55
N MET A 339 -18.51 -12.38 6.06
CA MET A 339 -17.85 -13.54 5.49
C MET A 339 -17.26 -14.47 6.53
N ARG A 340 -17.35 -15.77 6.24
CA ARG A 340 -16.59 -16.82 6.90
C ARG A 340 -15.49 -17.27 5.96
N LEU A 341 -14.24 -17.22 6.42
CA LEU A 341 -13.06 -17.45 5.56
C LEU A 341 -12.67 -18.93 5.53
N LEU A 342 -12.45 -19.45 4.34
CA LEU A 342 -11.74 -20.71 4.10
C LEU A 342 -10.22 -20.45 4.20
N ALA A 343 -9.73 -20.33 5.43
CA ALA A 343 -8.32 -20.05 5.73
C ALA A 343 -7.99 -20.50 7.16
N THR A 344 -6.71 -20.73 7.43
CA THR A 344 -6.22 -20.86 8.80
C THR A 344 -6.28 -19.48 9.48
N PRO A 345 -6.75 -19.39 10.74
CA PRO A 345 -6.74 -18.14 11.48
C PRO A 345 -5.34 -17.52 11.51
N ARG A 346 -5.22 -16.32 11.03
CA ARG A 346 -3.97 -15.54 11.08
C ARG A 346 -4.28 -14.07 11.39
N LYS A 347 -3.29 -13.37 11.95
CA LYS A 347 -3.39 -11.93 12.17
C LYS A 347 -3.41 -11.26 10.79
N MET A 348 -4.57 -10.76 10.39
CA MET A 348 -4.73 -10.04 9.12
C MET A 348 -4.79 -8.54 9.40
N PRO A 349 -4.29 -7.70 8.45
CA PRO A 349 -4.58 -6.27 8.50
C PRO A 349 -6.09 -6.06 8.63
N SER A 350 -6.49 -5.01 9.33
CA SER A 350 -7.90 -4.76 9.66
C SER A 350 -8.79 -4.77 8.40
N MET A 351 -9.49 -5.90 8.16
CA MET A 351 -10.50 -6.01 7.09
C MET A 351 -11.68 -5.08 7.34
N MET A 352 -11.87 -4.64 8.61
CA MET A 352 -12.86 -3.61 8.97
C MET A 352 -12.60 -2.30 8.24
N GLY A 353 -11.33 -1.99 7.93
CA GLY A 353 -10.95 -0.87 7.07
C GLY A 353 -11.53 -0.94 5.66
N PHE A 354 -11.93 -2.10 5.19
CA PHE A 354 -12.55 -2.29 3.87
C PHE A 354 -14.07 -2.47 3.93
N GLY A 355 -14.72 -2.27 5.08
CA GLY A 355 -16.18 -2.47 5.20
C GLY A 355 -16.62 -3.93 5.12
N LEU A 356 -15.72 -4.88 5.42
CA LEU A 356 -15.96 -6.31 5.46
C LEU A 356 -15.85 -6.83 6.89
N GLU A 357 -16.80 -7.66 7.31
CA GLU A 357 -16.81 -8.33 8.60
C GLU A 357 -16.42 -9.81 8.44
N ILE A 358 -15.36 -10.25 9.13
CA ILE A 358 -15.01 -11.66 9.24
C ILE A 358 -15.76 -12.21 10.45
N THR A 359 -16.76 -13.07 10.20
CA THR A 359 -17.58 -13.70 11.24
C THR A 359 -16.92 -14.95 11.82
N GLY A 360 -15.94 -15.52 11.13
CA GLY A 360 -15.22 -16.70 11.57
C GLY A 360 -14.37 -17.33 10.48
N TYR A 361 -13.76 -18.44 10.82
CA TYR A 361 -12.96 -19.27 9.90
C TYR A 361 -13.63 -20.62 9.73
N TYR A 362 -13.49 -21.19 8.55
CA TYR A 362 -13.92 -22.55 8.24
C TYR A 362 -12.65 -23.38 8.09
N GLU A 363 -12.40 -24.25 9.06
CA GLU A 363 -11.23 -25.11 9.07
C GLU A 363 -11.44 -26.31 8.13
N ALA A 364 -10.37 -26.73 7.45
CA ALA A 364 -10.41 -27.97 6.68
C ALA A 364 -10.54 -29.14 7.66
N SER A 365 -11.59 -29.94 7.52
CA SER A 365 -11.80 -31.17 8.27
C SER A 365 -10.89 -32.28 7.78
#